data_5cc5270c0af36ab8fdf163c21c95e9cd
#
_entry.id   5cc5270c0af36ab8fdf163c21c95e9cd
#
_cell.length_a   1.000
_cell.length_b   1.000
_cell.length_c   1.000
_cell.angle_alpha   90.00
_cell.angle_beta   90.00
_cell.angle_gamma   90.00
#
_symmetry.space_group_name_H-M   'P 1'
#
loop_
_entity.id
_entity.type
_entity.pdbx_description
1 polymer ?
#
loop_
_entity_poly.entity_id
_entity_poly.type
_entity_poly.pdbx_seq_one_letter_code
_entity_poly.pdbx_strand_id
1 'polypeptide(L)'
;MNASFRYGRDLEVVQRLRPEPLTEREQAAQASVDDLDFEIFRHKMDMVALEGKETTMKLGASTAMRWGDVAFGIYTAQGDLAVCATGIYHHAVLSQIPVKYIVKHWRNEPSVGLHAGDAFFYNDPFYGGVHNADMGLSIPVFADGELVCFIGAAVHTGECGGSEPGGTVCGAKSRYDEGLLVPPIKIG
;
A
#
# COMPACT_ATOMS: atom_id res chain seq x y z
N MET A 1 8.34 25.49 4.79
CA MET A 1 8.46 24.02 4.90
C MET A 1 7.52 23.58 6.01
N ASN A 2 6.51 22.78 5.70
CA ASN A 2 5.50 22.37 6.69
C ASN A 2 6.18 21.49 7.77
N ALA A 3 5.90 21.74 9.04
CA ALA A 3 6.51 21.03 10.17
C ALA A 3 6.23 19.51 10.16
N SER A 4 5.22 19.05 9.40
CA SER A 4 4.85 17.64 9.22
C SER A 4 5.85 16.84 8.36
N PHE A 5 6.74 17.49 7.64
CA PHE A 5 7.69 16.83 6.70
C PHE A 5 9.11 16.72 7.27
N ARG A 6 9.24 16.50 8.56
CA ARG A 6 10.54 16.33 9.20
C ARG A 6 11.16 14.98 8.83
N TYR A 7 12.41 15.01 8.35
CA TYR A 7 13.24 13.82 8.06
C TYR A 7 12.64 12.84 7.03
N GLY A 8 11.89 13.34 6.06
CA GLY A 8 11.27 12.52 5.03
C GLY A 8 9.99 11.79 5.47
N ARG A 9 9.52 11.99 6.71
CA ARG A 9 8.23 11.48 7.18
C ARG A 9 7.14 12.53 7.01
N ASP A 10 5.99 12.13 6.49
CA ASP A 10 4.77 12.89 6.67
C ASP A 10 4.07 12.42 7.95
N LEU A 11 4.37 13.07 9.06
CA LEU A 11 3.81 12.69 10.36
C LEU A 11 2.29 12.79 10.40
N GLU A 12 1.70 13.66 9.61
CA GLU A 12 0.25 13.78 9.52
C GLU A 12 -0.35 12.54 8.88
N VAL A 13 0.26 12.02 7.80
CA VAL A 13 -0.17 10.77 7.16
C VAL A 13 0.10 9.56 8.06
N VAL A 14 1.29 9.49 8.66
CA VAL A 14 1.66 8.36 9.56
C VAL A 14 0.74 8.27 10.78
N GLN A 15 0.27 9.39 11.30
CA GLN A 15 -0.64 9.43 12.45
C GLN A 15 -2.10 9.18 12.09
N ARG A 16 -2.45 9.16 10.79
CA ARG A 16 -3.82 8.98 10.29
C ARG A 16 -4.10 7.55 9.85
N LEU A 17 -3.91 6.57 10.73
CA LEU A 17 -4.35 5.18 10.47
C LEU A 17 -5.85 4.96 10.69
N ARG A 18 -6.60 5.98 11.05
CA ARG A 18 -8.07 5.94 11.11
C ARG A 18 -8.68 6.26 9.76
N PRO A 19 -9.88 5.73 9.46
CA PRO A 19 -10.59 6.03 8.22
C PRO A 19 -10.78 7.52 8.00
N GLU A 20 -10.62 7.95 6.75
CA GLU A 20 -10.95 9.31 6.32
C GLU A 20 -12.50 9.48 6.30
N PRO A 21 -13.00 10.70 6.43
CA PRO A 21 -14.44 10.97 6.29
C PRO A 21 -14.94 10.49 4.93
N LEU A 22 -16.14 9.91 4.91
CA LEU A 22 -16.78 9.49 3.66
C LEU A 22 -16.96 10.68 2.71
N THR A 23 -16.62 10.49 1.45
CA THR A 23 -16.93 11.42 0.38
C THR A 23 -18.43 11.47 0.12
N GLU A 24 -18.93 12.53 -0.54
CA GLU A 24 -20.34 12.61 -0.95
C GLU A 24 -20.76 11.41 -1.81
N ARG A 25 -19.87 10.93 -2.68
CA ARG A 25 -20.11 9.75 -3.51
C ARG A 25 -20.26 8.47 -2.67
N GLU A 26 -19.41 8.26 -1.68
CA GLU A 26 -19.49 7.12 -0.77
C GLU A 26 -20.75 7.17 0.09
N GLN A 27 -21.13 8.35 0.57
CA GLN A 27 -22.39 8.56 1.30
C GLN A 27 -23.61 8.24 0.43
N ALA A 28 -23.61 8.71 -0.83
CA ALA A 28 -24.68 8.42 -1.77
C ALA A 28 -24.76 6.91 -2.10
N ALA A 29 -23.63 6.25 -2.31
CA ALA A 29 -23.58 4.81 -2.54
C ALA A 29 -24.08 4.03 -1.32
N GLN A 30 -23.67 4.39 -0.11
CA GLN A 30 -24.13 3.78 1.13
C GLN A 30 -25.65 3.91 1.31
N ALA A 31 -26.24 5.01 0.90
CA ALA A 31 -27.67 5.25 0.99
C ALA A 31 -28.51 4.50 -0.05
N SER A 32 -27.90 4.06 -1.16
CA SER A 32 -28.58 3.46 -2.31
C SER A 32 -28.40 1.95 -2.46
N VAL A 33 -27.37 1.37 -1.86
CA VAL A 33 -27.09 -0.07 -1.95
C VAL A 33 -27.95 -0.83 -0.95
N ASP A 34 -28.61 -1.91 -1.39
CA ASP A 34 -29.32 -2.80 -0.46
C ASP A 34 -28.36 -3.80 0.21
N ASP A 35 -28.80 -4.42 1.30
CA ASP A 35 -27.98 -5.32 2.12
C ASP A 35 -27.49 -6.55 1.32
N LEU A 36 -28.31 -7.09 0.42
CA LEU A 36 -27.95 -8.26 -0.39
C LEU A 36 -26.87 -7.91 -1.42
N ASP A 37 -27.05 -6.81 -2.13
CA ASP A 37 -26.07 -6.33 -3.10
C ASP A 37 -24.76 -5.97 -2.42
N PHE A 38 -24.80 -5.38 -1.22
CA PHE A 38 -23.62 -5.11 -0.42
C PHE A 38 -22.88 -6.39 -0.04
N GLU A 39 -23.57 -7.42 0.44
CA GLU A 39 -22.94 -8.68 0.82
C GLU A 39 -22.36 -9.42 -0.40
N ILE A 40 -23.04 -9.39 -1.55
CA ILE A 40 -22.52 -9.97 -2.79
C ILE A 40 -21.24 -9.23 -3.22
N PHE A 41 -21.26 -7.90 -3.18
CA PHE A 41 -20.10 -7.08 -3.53
C PHE A 41 -18.93 -7.33 -2.58
N ARG A 42 -19.17 -7.32 -1.26
CA ARG A 42 -18.19 -7.59 -0.24
C ARG A 42 -17.50 -8.95 -0.48
N HIS A 43 -18.31 -10.00 -0.70
CA HIS A 43 -17.76 -11.33 -0.97
C HIS A 43 -16.90 -11.36 -2.25
N LYS A 44 -17.32 -10.68 -3.31
CA LYS A 44 -16.50 -10.57 -4.53
C LYS A 44 -15.16 -9.88 -4.26
N MET A 45 -15.15 -8.83 -3.46
CA MET A 45 -13.91 -8.12 -3.10
C MET A 45 -12.99 -8.98 -2.23
N ASP A 46 -13.55 -9.75 -1.30
CA ASP A 46 -12.80 -10.73 -0.51
C ASP A 46 -12.12 -11.78 -1.43
N MET A 47 -12.85 -12.28 -2.43
CA MET A 47 -12.31 -13.25 -3.40
C MET A 47 -11.21 -12.64 -4.28
N VAL A 48 -11.38 -11.40 -4.74
CA VAL A 48 -10.34 -10.68 -5.50
C VAL A 48 -9.08 -10.50 -4.66
N ALA A 49 -9.22 -10.12 -3.40
CA ALA A 49 -8.08 -9.97 -2.49
C ALA A 49 -7.37 -11.31 -2.24
N LEU A 50 -8.13 -12.39 -2.05
CA LEU A 50 -7.58 -13.73 -1.87
C LEU A 50 -6.83 -14.21 -3.12
N GLU A 51 -7.40 -14.06 -4.31
CA GLU A 51 -6.77 -14.42 -5.58
C GLU A 51 -5.48 -13.61 -5.81
N GLY A 52 -5.51 -12.31 -5.51
CA GLY A 52 -4.35 -11.44 -5.59
C GLY A 52 -3.21 -11.91 -4.67
N LYS A 53 -3.53 -12.25 -3.42
CA LYS A 53 -2.57 -12.82 -2.46
C LYS A 53 -1.98 -14.14 -2.98
N GLU A 54 -2.82 -15.09 -3.37
CA GLU A 54 -2.39 -16.41 -3.84
C GLU A 54 -1.52 -16.31 -5.10
N THR A 55 -1.86 -15.39 -6.01
CA THR A 55 -1.08 -15.11 -7.21
C THR A 55 0.28 -14.53 -6.85
N THR A 56 0.32 -13.57 -5.92
CA THR A 56 1.57 -12.96 -5.42
C THR A 56 2.48 -14.02 -4.80
N MET A 57 1.93 -14.93 -3.99
CA MET A 57 2.69 -16.04 -3.40
C MET A 57 3.26 -16.99 -4.46
N LYS A 58 2.46 -17.35 -5.48
CA LYS A 58 2.89 -18.27 -6.56
C LYS A 58 3.97 -17.67 -7.44
N LEU A 59 3.92 -16.37 -7.68
CA LEU A 59 4.92 -15.65 -8.47
C LEU A 59 6.16 -15.26 -7.63
N GLY A 60 6.08 -15.40 -6.32
CA GLY A 60 7.11 -14.97 -5.39
C GLY A 60 8.47 -15.61 -5.61
N ALA A 61 9.50 -14.77 -5.73
CA ALA A 61 10.89 -15.21 -5.85
C ALA A 61 11.51 -15.57 -4.50
N SER A 62 11.11 -14.88 -3.41
CA SER A 62 11.65 -15.14 -2.08
C SER A 62 10.95 -16.29 -1.38
N THR A 63 11.67 -16.94 -0.44
CA THR A 63 11.09 -17.98 0.41
C THR A 63 9.98 -17.41 1.30
N ALA A 64 10.19 -16.22 1.86
CA ALA A 64 9.21 -15.55 2.71
C ALA A 64 7.87 -15.33 1.98
N MET A 65 7.91 -14.82 0.74
CA MET A 65 6.71 -14.66 -0.09
C MET A 65 5.95 -15.97 -0.27
N ARG A 66 6.65 -17.05 -0.60
CA ARG A 66 6.05 -18.38 -0.82
C ARG A 66 5.44 -18.96 0.46
N TRP A 67 5.93 -18.54 1.62
CA TRP A 67 5.44 -18.99 2.93
C TRP A 67 4.35 -18.08 3.50
N GLY A 68 3.95 -17.07 2.74
CA GLY A 68 2.83 -16.21 3.08
C GLY A 68 3.19 -14.90 3.75
N ASP A 69 4.47 -14.51 3.74
CA ASP A 69 4.89 -13.19 4.20
C ASP A 69 4.57 -12.14 3.11
N VAL A 70 3.27 -12.00 2.89
CA VAL A 70 2.66 -11.14 1.87
C VAL A 70 1.34 -10.59 2.38
N ALA A 71 0.94 -9.45 1.83
CA ALA A 71 -0.41 -8.94 1.90
C ALA A 71 -0.86 -8.46 0.53
N PHE A 72 -2.15 -8.62 0.24
CA PHE A 72 -2.81 -7.97 -0.87
C PHE A 72 -4.02 -7.21 -0.33
N GLY A 73 -4.14 -5.92 -0.69
CA GLY A 73 -5.18 -5.05 -0.18
C GLY A 73 -5.89 -4.27 -1.27
N ILE A 74 -7.13 -3.95 -1.02
CA ILE A 74 -7.95 -2.99 -1.77
C ILE A 74 -8.16 -1.80 -0.83
N TYR A 75 -7.80 -0.62 -1.28
CA TYR A 75 -7.85 0.62 -0.51
C TYR A 75 -8.84 1.57 -1.18
N THR A 76 -9.56 2.35 -0.39
CA THR A 76 -10.46 3.39 -0.93
C THR A 76 -9.68 4.41 -1.77
N ALA A 77 -10.38 5.25 -2.52
CA ALA A 77 -9.78 6.37 -3.26
C ALA A 77 -9.05 7.39 -2.35
N GLN A 78 -9.26 7.31 -1.05
CA GLN A 78 -8.60 8.12 -0.02
C GLN A 78 -7.43 7.41 0.67
N GLY A 79 -7.26 6.10 0.39
CA GLY A 79 -6.15 5.29 0.90
C GLY A 79 -6.47 4.48 2.16
N ASP A 80 -7.72 4.40 2.58
CA ASP A 80 -8.13 3.55 3.69
C ASP A 80 -8.23 2.10 3.25
N LEU A 81 -7.80 1.17 4.09
CA LEU A 81 -7.93 -0.26 3.83
C LEU A 81 -9.41 -0.67 3.88
N ALA A 82 -9.94 -1.13 2.75
CA ALA A 82 -11.30 -1.63 2.65
C ALA A 82 -11.37 -3.15 2.80
N VAL A 83 -10.49 -3.88 2.09
CA VAL A 83 -10.46 -5.34 2.07
C VAL A 83 -9.02 -5.81 1.99
N CYS A 84 -8.67 -6.92 2.64
CA CYS A 84 -7.35 -7.53 2.47
C CYS A 84 -7.37 -9.05 2.60
N ALA A 85 -6.44 -9.69 1.92
CA ALA A 85 -6.01 -11.05 2.19
C ALA A 85 -4.52 -11.04 2.52
N THR A 86 -4.15 -11.62 3.63
CA THR A 86 -2.78 -11.51 4.15
C THR A 86 -2.34 -12.76 4.91
N GLY A 87 -1.04 -13.05 4.86
CA GLY A 87 -0.41 -13.96 5.81
C GLY A 87 0.14 -13.20 7.00
N ILE A 88 0.55 -11.94 6.80
CA ILE A 88 1.08 -11.06 7.85
C ILE A 88 0.26 -9.77 7.88
N TYR A 89 -0.57 -9.64 8.91
CA TYR A 89 -1.62 -8.62 8.99
C TYR A 89 -1.09 -7.18 8.97
N HIS A 90 0.04 -6.91 9.59
CA HIS A 90 0.58 -5.55 9.64
C HIS A 90 0.95 -4.98 8.27
N HIS A 91 1.35 -5.82 7.29
CA HIS A 91 1.63 -5.35 5.93
C HIS A 91 0.40 -4.70 5.29
N ALA A 92 -0.79 -5.30 5.43
CA ALA A 92 -2.01 -4.72 4.88
C ALA A 92 -2.37 -3.40 5.57
N VAL A 93 -2.28 -3.36 6.91
CA VAL A 93 -2.63 -2.16 7.69
C VAL A 93 -1.66 -1.01 7.42
N LEU A 94 -0.36 -1.27 7.43
CA LEU A 94 0.65 -0.24 7.24
C LEU A 94 0.72 0.29 5.80
N SER A 95 0.32 -0.51 4.81
CA SER A 95 0.26 -0.08 3.41
C SER A 95 -0.77 1.03 3.15
N GLN A 96 -1.65 1.34 4.10
CA GLN A 96 -2.47 2.55 4.03
C GLN A 96 -1.61 3.83 4.02
N ILE A 97 -0.49 3.83 4.73
CA ILE A 97 0.38 5.02 4.85
C ILE A 97 0.92 5.46 3.49
N PRO A 98 1.60 4.58 2.71
CA PRO A 98 2.08 4.98 1.39
C PRO A 98 0.95 5.30 0.42
N VAL A 99 -0.22 4.63 0.49
CA VAL A 99 -1.36 4.99 -0.37
C VAL A 99 -1.90 6.37 0.01
N LYS A 100 -2.10 6.69 1.29
CA LYS A 100 -2.48 8.04 1.74
C LYS A 100 -1.45 9.10 1.37
N TYR A 101 -0.16 8.75 1.41
CA TYR A 101 0.91 9.63 0.94
C TYR A 101 0.77 9.93 -0.56
N ILE A 102 0.53 8.90 -1.39
CA ILE A 102 0.32 9.04 -2.83
C ILE A 102 -0.88 9.95 -3.11
N VAL A 103 -2.01 9.71 -2.43
CA VAL A 103 -3.21 10.55 -2.56
C VAL A 103 -2.92 12.00 -2.19
N LYS A 104 -2.25 12.23 -1.06
CA LYS A 104 -1.97 13.57 -0.54
C LYS A 104 -0.99 14.36 -1.41
N HIS A 105 0.08 13.71 -1.88
CA HIS A 105 1.21 14.41 -2.50
C HIS A 105 1.23 14.29 -4.02
N TRP A 106 0.77 13.17 -4.60
CA TRP A 106 0.92 12.92 -6.02
C TRP A 106 -0.34 13.12 -6.83
N ARG A 107 -1.52 12.96 -6.22
CA ARG A 107 -2.80 13.03 -6.94
C ARG A 107 -2.96 14.32 -7.76
N ASN A 108 -2.60 15.45 -7.17
CA ASN A 108 -2.76 16.77 -7.79
C ASN A 108 -1.41 17.41 -8.17
N GLU A 109 -0.31 16.67 -8.13
CA GLU A 109 1.01 17.16 -8.51
C GLU A 109 1.13 17.10 -10.04
N PRO A 110 1.26 18.25 -10.75
CA PRO A 110 1.20 18.28 -12.21
C PRO A 110 2.30 17.46 -12.91
N SER A 111 3.45 17.26 -12.24
CA SER A 111 4.57 16.50 -12.78
C SER A 111 4.45 14.97 -12.56
N VAL A 112 3.52 14.52 -11.75
CA VAL A 112 3.31 13.10 -11.42
C VAL A 112 1.89 12.67 -11.78
N GLY A 113 0.90 13.21 -11.09
CA GLY A 113 -0.51 12.86 -11.25
C GLY A 113 -0.84 11.39 -10.95
N LEU A 114 -2.11 11.05 -11.07
CA LEU A 114 -2.60 9.67 -11.01
C LEU A 114 -3.37 9.37 -12.29
N HIS A 115 -2.96 8.31 -13.00
CA HIS A 115 -3.58 7.89 -14.26
C HIS A 115 -3.81 6.38 -14.27
N ALA A 116 -4.71 5.93 -15.13
CA ALA A 116 -4.93 4.50 -15.34
C ALA A 116 -3.66 3.85 -15.89
N GLY A 117 -3.22 2.76 -15.27
CA GLY A 117 -1.99 2.07 -15.63
C GLY A 117 -0.76 2.49 -14.82
N ASP A 118 -0.85 3.53 -14.01
CA ASP A 118 0.23 3.91 -13.12
C ASP A 118 0.53 2.84 -12.07
N ALA A 119 1.80 2.76 -11.67
CA ALA A 119 2.25 1.95 -10.55
C ALA A 119 3.17 2.75 -9.63
N PHE A 120 3.00 2.58 -8.34
CA PHE A 120 3.81 3.24 -7.31
C PHE A 120 4.52 2.18 -6.48
N PHE A 121 5.83 2.31 -6.34
CA PHE A 121 6.69 1.45 -5.54
C PHE A 121 7.13 2.16 -4.27
N TYR A 122 7.29 1.41 -3.18
CA TYR A 122 7.83 1.90 -1.91
C TYR A 122 8.38 0.74 -1.06
N ASN A 123 9.41 1.02 -0.27
CA ASN A 123 9.90 0.09 0.77
C ASN A 123 10.52 0.81 1.98
N ASP A 124 10.48 2.14 2.00
CA ASP A 124 11.03 2.88 3.14
C ASP A 124 10.09 2.79 4.36
N PRO A 125 10.54 2.24 5.51
CA PRO A 125 9.73 2.12 6.71
C PRO A 125 9.18 3.45 7.24
N PHE A 126 9.79 4.58 6.87
CA PHE A 126 9.24 5.88 7.20
C PHE A 126 7.93 6.20 6.49
N TYR A 127 7.58 5.42 5.48
CA TYR A 127 6.37 5.55 4.67
C TYR A 127 5.46 4.33 4.75
N GLY A 128 5.60 3.47 5.77
CA GLY A 128 4.62 2.43 6.07
C GLY A 128 5.10 0.99 5.96
N GLY A 129 6.34 0.73 5.63
CA GLY A 129 6.94 -0.60 5.78
C GLY A 129 7.23 -0.92 7.26
N VAL A 130 7.40 -2.19 7.59
CA VAL A 130 7.93 -2.61 8.90
C VAL A 130 9.45 -2.48 8.89
N HIS A 131 10.05 -2.95 7.82
CA HIS A 131 11.47 -2.79 7.49
C HIS A 131 11.64 -2.68 5.97
N ASN A 132 12.83 -2.37 5.50
CA ASN A 132 13.10 -2.10 4.08
C ASN A 132 13.00 -3.34 3.17
N ALA A 133 13.04 -4.54 3.74
CA ALA A 133 12.78 -5.77 3.01
C ALA A 133 11.28 -5.96 2.67
N ASP A 134 10.39 -5.17 3.26
CA ASP A 134 8.96 -5.16 2.93
C ASP A 134 8.71 -4.23 1.75
N MET A 135 8.73 -4.79 0.56
CA MET A 135 8.51 -4.04 -0.67
C MET A 135 7.02 -3.97 -1.00
N GLY A 136 6.54 -2.76 -1.24
CA GLY A 136 5.15 -2.50 -1.57
C GLY A 136 4.97 -1.94 -2.97
N LEU A 137 3.84 -2.32 -3.58
CA LEU A 137 3.37 -1.77 -4.85
C LEU A 137 1.91 -1.34 -4.70
N SER A 138 1.56 -0.19 -5.25
CA SER A 138 0.17 0.28 -5.31
C SER A 138 -0.18 0.78 -6.69
N ILE A 139 -1.38 0.43 -7.15
CA ILE A 139 -1.90 0.75 -8.48
C ILE A 139 -3.26 1.43 -8.31
N PRO A 140 -3.44 2.66 -8.82
CA PRO A 140 -4.74 3.33 -8.84
C PRO A 140 -5.66 2.67 -9.86
N VAL A 141 -6.91 2.46 -9.49
CA VAL A 141 -7.96 1.87 -10.34
C VAL A 141 -8.99 2.94 -10.65
N PHE A 142 -9.27 3.11 -11.94
CA PHE A 142 -10.22 4.08 -12.45
C PHE A 142 -11.44 3.39 -13.07
N ALA A 143 -12.61 3.98 -12.86
CA ALA A 143 -13.83 3.65 -13.58
C ALA A 143 -14.48 4.96 -14.07
N ASP A 144 -14.87 5.00 -15.33
CA ASP A 144 -15.47 6.18 -15.98
C ASP A 144 -14.63 7.47 -15.84
N GLY A 145 -13.30 7.32 -15.82
CA GLY A 145 -12.36 8.42 -15.66
C GLY A 145 -12.15 8.88 -14.21
N GLU A 146 -12.82 8.29 -13.23
CA GLU A 146 -12.67 8.63 -11.82
C GLU A 146 -11.87 7.57 -11.06
N LEU A 147 -11.04 8.01 -10.13
CA LEU A 147 -10.32 7.15 -9.20
C LEU A 147 -11.33 6.52 -8.22
N VAL A 148 -11.46 5.19 -8.26
CA VAL A 148 -12.40 4.47 -7.38
C VAL A 148 -11.72 3.75 -6.23
N CYS A 149 -10.50 3.23 -6.43
CA CYS A 149 -9.76 2.56 -5.39
C CYS A 149 -8.27 2.45 -5.76
N PHE A 150 -7.47 1.93 -4.82
CA PHE A 150 -6.15 1.38 -5.12
C PHE A 150 -6.16 -0.11 -4.85
N ILE A 151 -5.41 -0.86 -5.63
CA ILE A 151 -4.99 -2.21 -5.28
C ILE A 151 -3.51 -2.16 -4.90
N GLY A 152 -3.11 -2.96 -3.91
CA GLY A 152 -1.72 -2.97 -3.46
C GLY A 152 -1.30 -4.31 -2.93
N ALA A 153 -0.02 -4.60 -3.10
CA ALA A 153 0.63 -5.75 -2.50
C ALA A 153 1.85 -5.30 -1.70
N ALA A 154 2.08 -5.93 -0.57
CA ALA A 154 3.31 -5.80 0.19
C ALA A 154 3.89 -7.19 0.41
N VAL A 155 5.18 -7.34 0.19
CA VAL A 155 5.86 -8.64 0.21
C VAL A 155 7.20 -8.51 0.92
N HIS A 156 7.53 -9.52 1.73
CA HIS A 156 8.87 -9.62 2.31
C HIS A 156 9.85 -10.22 1.29
N THR A 157 10.92 -9.47 0.98
CA THR A 157 12.01 -9.96 0.13
C THR A 157 13.15 -10.50 0.97
N GLY A 158 13.94 -11.41 0.42
CA GLY A 158 15.08 -12.00 1.15
C GLY A 158 16.31 -11.12 1.18
N GLU A 159 16.36 -10.05 0.39
CA GLU A 159 17.54 -9.20 0.24
C GLU A 159 17.14 -7.85 -0.37
N CYS A 160 17.74 -6.79 0.15
CA CYS A 160 17.53 -5.42 -0.33
C CYS A 160 18.84 -4.61 -0.47
N GLY A 161 19.98 -5.29 -0.48
CA GLY A 161 21.29 -4.67 -0.73
C GLY A 161 21.91 -3.99 0.49
N GLY A 162 21.66 -4.50 1.68
CA GLY A 162 22.29 -4.02 2.90
C GLY A 162 23.79 -4.33 2.99
N SER A 163 24.44 -3.80 4.01
CA SER A 163 25.89 -4.01 4.27
C SER A 163 26.22 -5.44 4.72
N GLU A 164 25.20 -6.21 5.14
CA GLU A 164 25.30 -7.63 5.46
C GLU A 164 24.23 -8.40 4.67
N PRO A 165 24.52 -9.60 4.16
CA PRO A 165 23.55 -10.39 3.40
C PRO A 165 22.41 -10.91 4.28
N GLY A 166 21.23 -11.14 3.67
CA GLY A 166 20.09 -11.77 4.34
C GLY A 166 18.98 -10.82 4.78
N GLY A 167 18.98 -9.58 4.32
CA GLY A 167 17.87 -8.62 4.51
C GLY A 167 17.74 -8.03 5.93
N THR A 168 18.59 -8.47 6.88
CA THR A 168 18.64 -7.93 8.25
C THR A 168 20.07 -7.65 8.63
N VAL A 169 20.40 -6.38 8.83
CA VAL A 169 21.76 -5.93 9.17
C VAL A 169 21.86 -5.71 10.68
N CYS A 170 22.41 -6.72 11.39
CA CYS A 170 22.50 -6.66 12.85
C CYS A 170 23.49 -5.59 13.34
N GLY A 171 24.50 -5.25 12.54
CA GLY A 171 25.52 -4.25 12.84
C GLY A 171 25.23 -2.85 12.30
N ALA A 172 24.03 -2.58 11.78
CA ALA A 172 23.65 -1.30 11.18
C ALA A 172 23.88 -0.14 12.14
N LYS A 173 24.59 0.89 11.69
CA LYS A 173 24.83 2.16 12.41
C LYS A 173 23.94 3.28 11.90
N SER A 174 23.36 3.09 10.73
CA SER A 174 22.40 4.00 10.11
C SER A 174 21.38 3.22 9.29
N ARG A 175 20.24 3.82 9.02
CA ARG A 175 19.21 3.21 8.16
C ARG A 175 19.70 2.89 6.74
N TYR A 176 20.73 3.56 6.27
CA TYR A 176 21.29 3.35 4.93
C TYR A 176 22.17 2.10 4.85
N ASP A 177 22.61 1.56 5.98
CA ASP A 177 23.33 0.30 6.05
C ASP A 177 22.40 -0.90 5.76
N GLU A 178 21.08 -0.70 5.91
CA GLU A 178 20.05 -1.73 5.70
C GLU A 178 19.70 -1.94 4.21
N GLY A 179 20.23 -1.12 3.31
CA GLY A 179 20.08 -1.26 1.86
C GLY A 179 19.10 -0.25 1.23
N LEU A 180 18.40 -0.68 0.18
CA LEU A 180 17.50 0.17 -0.59
C LEU A 180 16.37 0.74 0.29
N LEU A 181 16.17 2.05 0.20
CA LEU A 181 15.11 2.79 0.87
C LEU A 181 14.44 3.73 -0.13
N VAL A 182 13.22 3.42 -0.53
CA VAL A 182 12.47 4.17 -1.54
C VAL A 182 11.17 4.65 -0.94
N PRO A 183 10.95 5.98 -0.89
CA PRO A 183 9.64 6.54 -0.55
C PRO A 183 8.62 6.19 -1.66
N PRO A 184 7.31 6.44 -1.46
CA PRO A 184 6.34 6.19 -2.51
C PRO A 184 6.65 7.00 -3.77
N ILE A 185 7.09 6.34 -4.83
CA ILE A 185 7.43 6.91 -6.13
C ILE A 185 6.67 6.23 -7.25
N LYS A 186 6.34 6.98 -8.28
CA LYS A 186 5.78 6.46 -9.53
C LYS A 186 6.87 5.76 -10.34
N ILE A 187 6.61 4.54 -10.79
CA ILE A 187 7.55 3.71 -11.56
C ILE A 187 7.03 3.31 -12.93
N GLY A 188 5.76 3.55 -13.26
CA GLY A 188 5.13 3.26 -14.53
C GLY A 188 3.80 3.96 -14.66
#